data_fd083b6bc11aff3b9c276d54d5b7e690
#
_entry.id   fd083b6bc11aff3b9c276d54d5b7e690
#
_cell.length_a   1.000
_cell.length_b   1.000
_cell.length_c   1.000
_cell.angle_alpha   90.00
_cell.angle_beta   90.00
_cell.angle_gamma   90.00
#
_symmetry.space_group_name_H-M   'P 1'
#
loop_
_entity.id
_entity.type
_entity.pdbx_description
1 polymer ?
#
loop_
_entity_poly.entity_id
_entity_poly.type
_entity_poly.pdbx_seq_one_letter_code
_entity_poly.pdbx_strand_id
1 'polypeptide(L)'
;GYEFIDADLLIQKAEGKLLREIIEEKGTDGFIEVENRVNSQIRTTHSVIATGGSVVYGKEAMEHLGSIGTIVYLKQNLKPLERRLRNIKGRGVVLKPGQTLAGLYKERVVLYEKYADIIVDEYKLNVEQTLDAVLQALKEKNGTEKAEDE
;
A
#
# COMPACT_ATOMS: atom_id res chain seq x y z
N GLY A 1 3.27 10.46 -19.85
CA GLY A 1 3.11 9.34 -18.93
C GLY A 1 2.89 9.78 -17.50
N TYR A 2 2.57 8.84 -16.63
CA TYR A 2 2.46 9.08 -15.20
C TYR A 2 3.83 9.11 -14.52
N GLU A 3 3.98 9.96 -13.51
CA GLU A 3 5.13 9.87 -12.60
C GLU A 3 4.96 8.67 -11.66
N PHE A 4 6.08 8.11 -11.21
CA PHE A 4 6.09 7.04 -10.21
C PHE A 4 6.66 7.56 -8.90
N ILE A 5 5.90 7.38 -7.81
CA ILE A 5 6.31 7.78 -6.46
C ILE A 5 6.39 6.53 -5.59
N ASP A 6 7.58 6.24 -5.09
CA ASP A 6 7.80 5.22 -4.06
C ASP A 6 7.74 5.88 -2.67
N ALA A 7 6.68 5.58 -1.93
CA ALA A 7 6.48 6.18 -0.61
C ALA A 7 7.56 5.76 0.40
N ASP A 8 8.13 4.56 0.27
CA ASP A 8 9.23 4.13 1.14
C ASP A 8 10.46 5.02 0.96
N LEU A 9 10.76 5.45 -0.26
CA LEU A 9 11.85 6.38 -0.53
C LEU A 9 11.58 7.78 0.04
N LEU A 10 10.33 8.23 0.03
CA LEU A 10 9.95 9.49 0.67
C LEU A 10 10.15 9.44 2.19
N ILE A 11 9.81 8.32 2.83
CA ILE A 11 10.01 8.10 4.26
C ILE A 11 11.51 8.14 4.58
N GLN A 12 12.33 7.42 3.83
CA GLN A 12 13.78 7.41 4.03
C GLN A 12 14.40 8.80 3.85
N LYS A 13 13.94 9.54 2.85
CA LYS A 13 14.40 10.92 2.61
C LYS A 13 14.00 11.86 3.74
N ALA A 14 12.76 11.75 4.24
CA ALA A 14 12.25 12.58 5.32
C ALA A 14 13.00 12.35 6.64
N GLU A 15 13.37 11.12 6.95
CA GLU A 15 14.03 10.72 8.18
C GLU A 15 15.58 10.69 8.05
N GLY A 16 16.12 10.72 6.83
CA GLY A 16 17.54 10.59 6.59
C GLY A 16 18.13 9.22 6.95
N LYS A 17 17.31 8.19 6.94
CA LYS A 17 17.63 6.83 7.38
C LYS A 17 16.95 5.78 6.52
N LEU A 18 17.48 4.55 6.53
CA LEU A 18 16.82 3.40 5.93
C LEU A 18 15.59 2.98 6.76
N LEU A 19 14.60 2.36 6.14
CA LEU A 19 13.40 1.91 6.84
C LEU A 19 13.71 1.04 8.05
N ARG A 20 14.64 0.08 7.90
CA ARG A 20 15.05 -0.80 9.02
C ARG A 20 15.63 -0.02 10.20
N GLU A 21 16.39 1.04 9.92
CA GLU A 21 16.98 1.89 10.97
C GLU A 21 15.90 2.68 11.72
N ILE A 22 14.89 3.16 11.01
CA ILE A 22 13.73 3.83 11.61
C ILE A 22 12.97 2.87 12.51
N ILE A 23 12.73 1.63 12.05
CA ILE A 23 12.03 0.59 12.82
C ILE A 23 12.83 0.19 14.05
N GLU A 24 14.15 0.00 13.92
CA GLU A 24 15.03 -0.33 15.04
C GLU A 24 15.05 0.79 16.10
N GLU A 25 15.08 2.04 15.69
CA GLU A 25 15.14 3.20 16.57
C GLU A 25 13.80 3.52 17.25
N LYS A 26 12.71 3.52 16.46
CA LYS A 26 11.39 4.00 16.88
C LYS A 26 10.39 2.89 17.21
N GLY A 27 10.73 1.63 16.90
CA GLY A 27 9.82 0.50 17.01
C GLY A 27 8.72 0.51 15.93
N THR A 28 7.86 -0.48 15.99
CA THR A 28 6.74 -0.66 15.05
C THR A 28 5.79 0.53 15.07
N ASP A 29 5.35 0.95 16.25
CA ASP A 29 4.37 2.04 16.39
C ASP A 29 4.96 3.39 15.96
N GLY A 30 6.21 3.64 16.28
CA GLY A 30 6.92 4.84 15.86
C GLY A 30 7.12 4.90 14.33
N PHE A 31 7.41 3.76 13.70
CA PHE A 31 7.47 3.68 12.24
C PHE A 31 6.11 3.96 11.60
N ILE A 32 5.03 3.41 12.12
CA ILE A 32 3.67 3.66 11.62
C ILE A 32 3.31 5.14 11.72
N GLU A 33 3.70 5.83 12.78
CA GLU A 33 3.50 7.28 12.93
C GLU A 33 4.24 8.08 11.86
N VAL A 34 5.50 7.73 11.60
CA VAL A 34 6.31 8.36 10.54
C VAL A 34 5.70 8.11 9.17
N GLU A 35 5.32 6.89 8.88
CA GLU A 35 4.67 6.49 7.62
C GLU A 35 3.36 7.28 7.41
N ASN A 36 2.52 7.37 8.44
CA ASN A 36 1.28 8.13 8.39
C ASN A 36 1.54 9.60 8.09
N ARG A 37 2.48 10.21 8.79
CA ARG A 37 2.84 11.62 8.57
C ARG A 37 3.34 11.88 7.17
N VAL A 38 4.28 11.09 6.67
CA VAL A 38 4.88 11.27 5.34
C VAL A 38 3.86 11.07 4.24
N ASN A 39 3.08 9.98 4.30
CA ASN A 39 2.07 9.71 3.28
C ASN A 39 0.93 10.74 3.28
N SER A 40 0.55 11.27 4.44
CA SER A 40 -0.49 12.31 4.54
C SER A 40 -0.06 13.66 3.93
N GLN A 41 1.21 13.84 3.66
CA GLN A 41 1.79 15.07 3.10
C GLN A 41 2.11 14.98 1.60
N ILE A 42 1.88 13.84 0.97
CA ILE A 42 2.15 13.69 -0.47
C ILE A 42 1.27 14.64 -1.28
N ARG A 43 1.91 15.45 -2.11
CA ARG A 43 1.26 16.36 -3.05
C ARG A 43 1.76 16.05 -4.44
N THR A 44 0.86 15.59 -5.29
CA THR A 44 1.20 15.22 -6.67
C THR A 44 -0.05 15.18 -7.54
N THR A 45 0.17 15.24 -8.84
CA THR A 45 -0.84 15.03 -9.88
C THR A 45 -0.29 14.05 -10.90
N HIS A 46 -1.16 13.34 -11.58
CA HIS A 46 -0.81 12.45 -12.69
C HIS A 46 0.30 11.45 -12.34
N SER A 47 0.15 10.78 -11.20
CA SER A 47 1.16 9.89 -10.61
C SER A 47 0.59 8.55 -10.20
N VAL A 48 1.46 7.55 -10.15
CA VAL A 48 1.23 6.27 -9.49
C VAL A 48 2.01 6.27 -8.19
N ILE A 49 1.34 6.10 -7.07
CA ILE A 49 1.95 6.05 -5.74
C ILE A 49 1.97 4.61 -5.25
N ALA A 50 3.16 4.07 -5.03
CA ALA A 50 3.35 2.75 -4.42
C ALA A 50 3.67 2.92 -2.93
N THR A 51 2.85 2.36 -2.06
CA THR A 51 3.00 2.43 -0.61
C THR A 51 3.46 1.09 -0.02
N GLY A 52 4.02 1.15 1.19
CA GLY A 52 4.19 -0.05 2.00
C GLY A 52 2.84 -0.57 2.53
N GLY A 53 2.80 -1.85 2.91
CA GLY A 53 1.57 -2.50 3.36
C GLY A 53 1.02 -1.98 4.69
N SER A 54 1.84 -1.37 5.53
CA SER A 54 1.44 -0.81 6.82
C SER A 54 0.78 0.58 6.73
N VAL A 55 0.74 1.19 5.55
CA VAL A 55 0.11 2.50 5.34
C VAL A 55 -1.35 2.54 5.82
N VAL A 56 -2.04 1.42 5.76
CA VAL A 56 -3.46 1.29 6.16
C VAL A 56 -3.72 1.51 7.66
N TYR A 57 -2.68 1.46 8.50
CA TYR A 57 -2.80 1.84 9.90
C TYR A 57 -2.86 3.36 10.12
N GLY A 58 -2.43 4.14 9.14
CA GLY A 58 -2.48 5.59 9.18
C GLY A 58 -3.80 6.14 8.65
N LYS A 59 -4.73 6.47 9.53
CA LYS A 59 -6.04 7.01 9.15
C LYS A 59 -5.90 8.28 8.29
N GLU A 60 -5.06 9.22 8.72
CA GLU A 60 -4.85 10.50 8.03
C GLU A 60 -4.21 10.29 6.65
N ALA A 61 -3.24 9.36 6.55
CA ALA A 61 -2.63 9.00 5.28
C ALA A 61 -3.66 8.41 4.32
N MET A 62 -4.49 7.47 4.77
CA MET A 62 -5.50 6.83 3.93
C MET A 62 -6.60 7.80 3.49
N GLU A 63 -7.07 8.66 4.37
CA GLU A 63 -8.03 9.71 4.02
C GLU A 63 -7.44 10.69 2.99
N HIS A 64 -6.18 11.10 3.18
CA HIS A 64 -5.50 11.98 2.24
C HIS A 64 -5.30 11.32 0.87
N LEU A 65 -4.76 10.11 0.82
CA LEU A 65 -4.54 9.38 -0.44
C LEU A 65 -5.86 9.13 -1.18
N GLY A 66 -6.92 8.79 -0.47
CA GLY A 66 -8.26 8.64 -1.04
C GLY A 66 -8.83 9.94 -1.60
N SER A 67 -8.46 11.08 -1.03
CA SER A 67 -8.92 12.40 -1.50
C SER A 67 -8.20 12.87 -2.77
N ILE A 68 -6.98 12.38 -3.02
CA ILE A 68 -6.18 12.78 -4.19
C ILE A 68 -6.16 11.75 -5.31
N GLY A 69 -6.71 10.57 -5.12
CA GLY A 69 -6.67 9.52 -6.14
C GLY A 69 -7.48 8.29 -5.81
N THR A 70 -7.41 7.33 -6.72
CA THR A 70 -8.06 6.02 -6.59
C THR A 70 -7.14 5.06 -5.85
N ILE A 71 -7.66 4.42 -4.81
CA ILE A 71 -6.92 3.42 -4.03
C ILE A 71 -7.16 2.04 -4.62
N VAL A 72 -6.09 1.39 -5.05
CA VAL A 72 -6.11 0.04 -5.61
C VAL A 72 -5.47 -0.93 -4.60
N TYR A 73 -6.23 -1.94 -4.21
CA TYR A 73 -5.73 -3.04 -3.40
C TYR A 73 -5.38 -4.24 -4.29
N LEU A 74 -4.11 -4.60 -4.32
CA LEU A 74 -3.62 -5.80 -4.98
C LEU A 74 -3.68 -6.97 -4.00
N LYS A 75 -4.77 -7.73 -4.08
CA LYS A 75 -5.06 -8.82 -3.14
C LYS A 75 -4.25 -10.07 -3.46
N GLN A 76 -3.57 -10.60 -2.46
CA GLN A 76 -2.84 -11.86 -2.49
C GLN A 76 -3.36 -12.83 -1.44
N ASN A 77 -3.28 -14.13 -1.75
CA ASN A 77 -3.51 -15.18 -0.75
C ASN A 77 -2.32 -15.29 0.22
N LEU A 78 -2.58 -15.77 1.43
CA LEU A 78 -1.58 -15.87 2.48
C LEU A 78 -0.39 -16.76 2.10
N LYS A 79 -0.63 -17.95 1.53
CA LYS A 79 0.44 -18.90 1.20
C LYS A 79 1.47 -18.38 0.18
N PRO A 80 1.06 -17.80 -0.97
CA PRO A 80 2.01 -17.15 -1.87
C PRO A 80 2.77 -16.00 -1.23
N LEU A 81 2.10 -15.23 -0.37
CA LEU A 81 2.69 -14.12 0.34
C LEU A 81 3.75 -14.60 1.34
N GLU A 82 3.49 -15.66 2.11
CA GLU A 82 4.46 -16.27 3.02
C GLU A 82 5.72 -16.72 2.28
N ARG A 83 5.60 -17.35 1.10
CA ARG A 83 6.74 -17.74 0.28
C ARG A 83 7.58 -16.56 -0.18
N ARG A 84 6.93 -15.50 -0.66
CA ARG A 84 7.62 -14.29 -1.12
C ARG A 84 8.37 -13.60 0.00
N LEU A 85 7.77 -13.49 1.18
CA LEU A 85 8.36 -12.82 2.34
C LEU A 85 9.54 -13.62 2.95
N ARG A 86 9.52 -14.95 2.86
CA ARG A 86 10.68 -15.77 3.28
C ARG A 86 11.93 -15.53 2.44
N ASN A 87 11.75 -15.19 1.16
CA ASN A 87 12.83 -14.99 0.19
C ASN A 87 13.33 -13.55 0.13
N ILE A 88 12.66 -12.61 0.79
CA ILE A 88 13.04 -11.19 0.80
C ILE A 88 13.98 -10.92 1.96
N LYS A 89 15.28 -10.84 1.65
CA LYS A 89 16.31 -10.37 2.59
C LYS A 89 16.23 -8.83 2.69
N GLY A 90 16.05 -8.31 3.89
CA GLY A 90 16.21 -6.89 4.19
C GLY A 90 14.96 -6.00 4.07
N ARG A 91 13.83 -6.53 3.64
CA ARG A 91 12.55 -5.82 3.74
C ARG A 91 11.80 -6.32 4.98
N GLY A 92 11.82 -5.52 6.04
CA GLY A 92 11.13 -5.86 7.28
C GLY A 92 9.62 -5.85 7.10
N VAL A 93 8.98 -6.97 7.40
CA VAL A 93 7.56 -6.96 7.75
C VAL A 93 7.47 -6.45 9.18
N VAL A 94 6.70 -5.39 9.39
CA VAL A 94 6.51 -4.81 10.72
C VAL A 94 5.60 -5.72 11.53
N LEU A 95 6.21 -6.60 12.36
CA LEU A 95 5.51 -7.49 13.29
C LEU A 95 5.70 -6.98 14.72
N LYS A 96 4.60 -6.94 15.47
CA LYS A 96 4.65 -6.73 16.92
C LYS A 96 5.14 -8.00 17.62
N PRO A 97 5.74 -7.91 18.82
CA PRO A 97 6.13 -9.10 19.60
C PRO A 97 4.95 -10.07 19.75
N GLY A 98 5.19 -11.35 19.43
CA GLY A 98 4.16 -12.40 19.49
C GLY A 98 3.18 -12.44 18.34
N GLN A 99 3.23 -11.50 17.40
CA GLN A 99 2.36 -11.49 16.22
C GLN A 99 2.88 -12.45 15.13
N THR A 100 1.97 -13.23 14.54
CA THR A 100 2.29 -14.10 13.41
C THR A 100 1.98 -13.40 12.09
N LEU A 101 2.59 -13.87 10.98
CA LEU A 101 2.28 -13.37 9.65
C LEU A 101 0.80 -13.61 9.29
N ALA A 102 0.24 -14.76 9.67
CA ALA A 102 -1.17 -15.05 9.43
C ALA A 102 -2.11 -14.11 10.21
N GLY A 103 -1.76 -13.78 11.45
CA GLY A 103 -2.52 -12.80 12.26
C GLY A 103 -2.43 -11.39 11.67
N LEU A 104 -1.25 -10.98 11.23
CA LEU A 104 -1.03 -9.71 10.56
C LEU A 104 -1.83 -9.64 9.24
N TYR A 105 -1.82 -10.69 8.45
CA TYR A 105 -2.59 -10.78 7.22
C TYR A 105 -4.09 -10.56 7.46
N LYS A 106 -4.68 -11.28 8.43
CA LYS A 106 -6.09 -11.12 8.78
C LYS A 106 -6.46 -9.70 9.21
N GLU A 107 -5.62 -9.10 10.03
CA GLU A 107 -5.81 -7.72 10.51
C GLU A 107 -5.75 -6.71 9.37
N ARG A 108 -4.74 -6.82 8.51
CA ARG A 108 -4.52 -5.90 7.38
C ARG A 108 -5.55 -6.04 6.28
N VAL A 109 -6.00 -7.26 5.96
CA VAL A 109 -7.03 -7.49 4.92
C VAL A 109 -8.31 -6.69 5.22
N VAL A 110 -8.74 -6.66 6.45
CA VAL A 110 -9.92 -5.85 6.87
C VAL A 110 -9.71 -4.38 6.54
N LEU A 111 -8.52 -3.84 6.81
CA LEU A 111 -8.19 -2.45 6.53
C LEU A 111 -7.99 -2.18 5.04
N TYR A 112 -7.36 -3.08 4.30
CA TYR A 112 -7.22 -2.97 2.84
C TYR A 112 -8.58 -2.91 2.16
N GLU A 113 -9.49 -3.78 2.52
CA GLU A 113 -10.86 -3.81 1.98
C GLU A 113 -11.65 -2.56 2.36
N LYS A 114 -11.43 -2.03 3.56
CA LYS A 114 -12.08 -0.80 4.03
C LYS A 114 -11.72 0.43 3.19
N TYR A 115 -10.45 0.57 2.80
CA TYR A 115 -9.95 1.76 2.11
C TYR A 115 -9.88 1.62 0.59
N ALA A 116 -9.95 0.41 0.05
CA ALA A 116 -9.84 0.19 -1.38
C ALA A 116 -11.05 0.72 -2.16
N ASP A 117 -10.78 1.46 -3.22
CA ASP A 117 -11.77 1.79 -4.24
C ASP A 117 -11.89 0.66 -5.27
N ILE A 118 -10.78 -0.01 -5.54
CA ILE A 118 -10.68 -1.11 -6.48
C ILE A 118 -9.90 -2.25 -5.81
N ILE A 119 -10.41 -3.47 -5.93
CA ILE A 119 -9.73 -4.69 -5.50
C ILE A 119 -9.40 -5.54 -6.72
N VAL A 120 -8.12 -5.82 -6.94
CA VAL A 120 -7.64 -6.74 -7.96
C VAL A 120 -7.10 -7.99 -7.28
N ASP A 121 -7.76 -9.12 -7.52
CA ASP A 121 -7.29 -10.41 -7.02
C ASP A 121 -6.17 -10.94 -7.93
N GLU A 122 -4.96 -10.99 -7.41
CA GLU A 122 -3.77 -11.44 -8.13
C GLU A 122 -3.63 -12.98 -8.18
N TYR A 123 -4.60 -13.73 -7.66
CA TYR A 123 -4.53 -15.20 -7.63
C TYR A 123 -4.28 -15.77 -9.04
N LYS A 124 -3.19 -16.51 -9.18
CA LYS A 124 -2.71 -17.10 -10.44
C LYS A 124 -2.41 -16.11 -11.57
N LEU A 125 -2.33 -14.82 -11.29
CA LEU A 125 -1.94 -13.81 -12.26
C LEU A 125 -0.43 -13.56 -12.22
N ASN A 126 0.18 -13.39 -13.39
CA ASN A 126 1.53 -12.83 -13.49
C ASN A 126 1.49 -11.29 -13.46
N VAL A 127 2.65 -10.65 -13.53
CA VAL A 127 2.76 -9.18 -13.47
C VAL A 127 2.00 -8.50 -14.60
N GLU A 128 2.11 -8.99 -15.84
CA GLU A 128 1.40 -8.42 -16.98
C GLU A 128 -0.11 -8.57 -16.86
N GLN A 129 -0.59 -9.73 -16.43
CA GLN A 129 -2.01 -10.00 -16.23
C GLN A 129 -2.58 -9.14 -15.09
N THR A 130 -1.81 -8.93 -14.02
CA THR A 130 -2.19 -8.03 -12.93
C THR A 130 -2.29 -6.60 -13.43
N LEU A 131 -1.32 -6.13 -14.22
CA LEU A 131 -1.35 -4.79 -14.80
C LEU A 131 -2.59 -4.61 -15.70
N ASP A 132 -2.89 -5.57 -16.56
CA ASP A 132 -4.07 -5.52 -17.44
C ASP A 132 -5.37 -5.46 -16.62
N ALA A 133 -5.46 -6.23 -15.54
CA ALA A 133 -6.62 -6.22 -14.65
C ALA A 133 -6.79 -4.86 -13.94
N VAL A 134 -5.70 -4.24 -13.48
CA VAL A 134 -5.72 -2.90 -12.89
C VAL A 134 -6.19 -1.85 -13.91
N LEU A 135 -5.63 -1.86 -15.11
CA LEU A 135 -5.99 -0.92 -16.17
C LEU A 135 -7.46 -1.06 -16.59
N GLN A 136 -7.96 -2.29 -16.69
CA GLN A 136 -9.36 -2.54 -17.01
C GLN A 136 -10.30 -2.03 -15.89
N ALA A 137 -9.98 -2.30 -14.64
CA ALA A 137 -10.76 -1.83 -13.49
C ALA A 137 -10.81 -0.29 -13.40
N LEU A 138 -9.69 0.39 -13.68
CA LEU A 138 -9.63 1.85 -13.74
C LEU A 138 -10.48 2.43 -14.86
N LYS A 139 -10.50 1.80 -16.03
CA LYS A 139 -11.36 2.21 -17.16
C LYS A 139 -12.85 2.08 -16.82
N GLU A 140 -13.24 0.97 -16.20
CA GLU A 140 -14.62 0.73 -15.79
C GLU A 140 -15.09 1.75 -14.77
N LYS A 141 -14.27 2.05 -13.75
CA LYS A 141 -14.58 3.07 -12.75
C LYS A 141 -14.77 4.46 -13.38
N ASN A 142 -13.84 4.89 -14.22
CA ASN A 142 -13.90 6.19 -14.87
C ASN A 142 -15.08 6.30 -15.87
N GLY A 143 -15.48 5.19 -16.48
CA GLY A 143 -16.65 5.13 -17.36
C GLY A 143 -17.96 5.29 -16.59
N THR A 144 -18.05 4.75 -15.38
CA THR A 144 -19.22 4.87 -14.51
C THR A 144 -19.38 6.28 -13.97
N GLU A 145 -18.30 6.91 -13.53
CA GLU A 145 -18.32 8.30 -13.04
C GLU A 145 -18.79 9.30 -14.10
N LYS A 146 -18.42 9.10 -15.37
CA LYS A 146 -18.89 9.95 -16.48
C LYS A 146 -20.37 9.77 -16.83
N ALA A 147 -20.93 8.58 -16.57
CA ALA A 147 -22.33 8.29 -16.85
C ALA A 147 -23.27 8.81 -15.74
N GLU A 148 -22.76 9.05 -14.53
CA GLU A 148 -23.52 9.62 -13.41
C GLU A 148 -23.55 11.16 -13.44
N ASP A 149 -22.62 11.80 -14.17
CA ASP A 149 -22.55 13.27 -14.35
C ASP A 149 -23.34 13.79 -15.58
N GLU A 150 -23.94 12.92 -16.40
CA GLU A 150 -24.82 13.24 -17.53
C GLU A 150 -26.32 13.07 -17.15
#